data_d29ee152b6202e869629e892ea73f9d3
#
_entry.id   d29ee152b6202e869629e892ea73f9d3
#
_cell.length_a   1.000
_cell.length_b   1.000
_cell.length_c   1.000
_cell.angle_alpha   90.00
_cell.angle_beta   90.00
_cell.angle_gamma   90.00
#
_symmetry.space_group_name_H-M   'P 1'
#
loop_
_entity.id
_entity.type
_entity.pdbx_description
1 polymer ?
#
loop_
_entity_poly.entity_id
_entity_poly.type
_entity_poly.pdbx_seq_one_letter_code
_entity_poly.pdbx_strand_id
1 'polypeptide(L)'
;MNPSTKPRLSKIVTPEVEAFTNEEIADILKMAQLEPIHIHAVIATAIYTGARRGEIAGLKWEDVDFVKRTMYIRRSVVKLVGQEPEIKLPKTISSIRQMAIPQALCDVLQELKKEQDRKKALLGDKWFESGFIFTDWCGHVMHPHTPTKQFDKFLKKYGFRHLKFHGLRHSSATYLLSNGCDIKTVSKRLGHTSIDTTNIYVHALAKTDQAAADCFDQICS
;
A
#
# COMPACT_ATOMS: atom_id res chain seq x y z
N MET A 1 23.15 43.65 -32.16
CA MET A 1 23.58 43.06 -30.89
C MET A 1 22.32 42.68 -30.10
N ASN A 2 22.07 41.42 -29.94
CA ASN A 2 20.84 40.92 -29.26
C ASN A 2 21.27 40.06 -28.08
N PRO A 3 21.03 40.46 -26.82
CA PRO A 3 21.40 39.65 -25.66
C PRO A 3 20.39 38.54 -25.49
N SER A 4 20.88 37.34 -25.68
CA SER A 4 20.21 36.09 -25.40
C SER A 4 19.70 36.05 -23.94
N THR A 5 18.40 36.24 -23.76
CA THR A 5 17.70 35.96 -22.49
C THR A 5 17.56 34.45 -22.36
N LYS A 6 18.43 33.84 -21.55
CA LYS A 6 18.24 32.46 -21.09
C LYS A 6 16.92 32.36 -20.31
N PRO A 7 16.01 31.41 -20.65
CA PRO A 7 14.81 31.23 -19.85
C PRO A 7 15.20 30.80 -18.42
N ARG A 8 14.72 31.55 -17.42
CA ARG A 8 14.79 31.15 -16.02
C ARG A 8 14.00 29.87 -15.90
N LEU A 9 14.68 28.76 -15.65
CA LEU A 9 14.05 27.53 -15.18
C LEU A 9 13.32 27.88 -13.86
N SER A 10 12.00 27.92 -13.91
CA SER A 10 11.16 27.96 -12.71
C SER A 10 11.55 26.75 -11.85
N LYS A 11 11.91 26.97 -10.58
CA LYS A 11 12.09 25.90 -9.61
C LYS A 11 10.80 25.08 -9.61
N ILE A 12 10.90 23.85 -10.10
CA ILE A 12 9.82 22.86 -9.95
C ILE A 12 9.75 22.59 -8.45
N VAL A 13 8.81 23.25 -7.77
CA VAL A 13 8.45 22.91 -6.38
C VAL A 13 7.78 21.55 -6.47
N THR A 14 8.52 20.50 -6.20
CA THR A 14 7.95 19.17 -6.01
C THR A 14 7.01 19.26 -4.83
N PRO A 15 5.70 18.97 -4.98
CA PRO A 15 4.77 19.02 -3.86
C PRO A 15 5.25 18.02 -2.80
N GLU A 16 5.29 18.48 -1.55
CA GLU A 16 5.61 17.64 -0.41
C GLU A 16 4.63 16.46 -0.36
N VAL A 17 5.16 15.26 -0.36
CA VAL A 17 4.34 14.05 -0.37
C VAL A 17 3.82 13.82 1.04
N GLU A 18 2.52 14.02 1.24
CA GLU A 18 1.88 13.75 2.52
C GLU A 18 1.94 12.26 2.87
N ALA A 19 2.56 11.93 3.98
CA ALA A 19 2.66 10.60 4.55
C ALA A 19 2.36 10.64 6.06
N PHE A 20 1.88 9.55 6.62
CA PHE A 20 1.80 9.37 8.07
C PHE A 20 3.19 9.16 8.65
N THR A 21 3.41 9.64 9.88
CA THR A 21 4.64 9.36 10.63
C THR A 21 4.69 7.90 11.07
N ASN A 22 5.84 7.46 11.57
CA ASN A 22 6.00 6.09 12.07
C ASN A 22 5.06 5.80 13.26
N GLU A 23 4.87 6.79 14.14
CA GLU A 23 3.96 6.72 15.28
C GLU A 23 2.51 6.64 14.82
N GLU A 24 2.10 7.48 13.86
CA GLU A 24 0.76 7.45 13.28
C GLU A 24 0.48 6.09 12.60
N ILE A 25 1.46 5.50 11.89
CA ILE A 25 1.33 4.17 11.28
C ILE A 25 1.10 3.10 12.36
N ALA A 26 1.86 3.14 13.47
CA ALA A 26 1.70 2.21 14.56
C ALA A 26 0.32 2.33 15.22
N ASP A 27 -0.15 3.55 15.47
CA ASP A 27 -1.47 3.81 16.03
C ASP A 27 -2.60 3.39 15.07
N ILE A 28 -2.48 3.66 13.78
CA ILE A 28 -3.43 3.21 12.75
C ILE A 28 -3.53 1.68 12.75
N LEU A 29 -2.40 0.96 12.76
CA LEU A 29 -2.39 -0.50 12.81
C LEU A 29 -3.02 -1.03 14.10
N LYS A 30 -2.76 -0.40 15.24
CA LYS A 30 -3.37 -0.74 16.53
C LYS A 30 -4.87 -0.52 16.52
N MET A 31 -5.35 0.63 16.06
CA MET A 31 -6.79 0.91 16.01
C MET A 31 -7.50 0.05 14.96
N ALA A 32 -6.84 -0.31 13.86
CA ALA A 32 -7.40 -1.20 12.85
C ALA A 32 -7.78 -2.59 13.39
N GLN A 33 -7.10 -3.07 14.44
CA GLN A 33 -7.44 -4.34 15.11
C GLN A 33 -8.82 -4.32 15.79
N LEU A 34 -9.35 -3.13 16.08
CA LEU A 34 -10.67 -2.95 16.68
C LEU A 34 -11.80 -2.90 15.64
N GLU A 35 -11.43 -2.91 14.35
CA GLU A 35 -12.38 -2.92 13.24
C GLU A 35 -12.74 -4.35 12.82
N PRO A 36 -13.87 -4.52 12.10
CA PRO A 36 -14.17 -5.79 11.43
C PRO A 36 -12.98 -6.25 10.59
N ILE A 37 -12.68 -7.56 10.62
CA ILE A 37 -11.47 -8.15 10.04
C ILE A 37 -11.22 -7.73 8.58
N HIS A 38 -12.25 -7.53 7.77
CA HIS A 38 -12.10 -7.12 6.38
C HIS A 38 -11.58 -5.67 6.24
N ILE A 39 -11.89 -4.77 7.20
CA ILE A 39 -11.36 -3.40 7.23
C ILE A 39 -9.93 -3.42 7.73
N HIS A 40 -9.66 -4.14 8.83
CA HIS A 40 -8.31 -4.35 9.36
C HIS A 40 -7.38 -4.89 8.27
N ALA A 41 -7.78 -5.96 7.57
CA ALA A 41 -6.98 -6.58 6.53
C ALA A 41 -6.67 -5.63 5.34
N VAL A 42 -7.63 -4.80 4.92
CA VAL A 42 -7.40 -3.79 3.87
C VAL A 42 -6.35 -2.78 4.30
N ILE A 43 -6.47 -2.22 5.50
CA ILE A 43 -5.54 -1.22 6.04
C ILE A 43 -4.14 -1.83 6.23
N ALA A 44 -4.06 -2.99 6.87
CA ALA A 44 -2.80 -3.71 7.10
C ALA A 44 -2.11 -4.06 5.77
N THR A 45 -2.86 -4.59 4.79
CA THR A 45 -2.32 -4.88 3.46
C THR A 45 -1.77 -3.62 2.79
N ALA A 46 -2.49 -2.50 2.84
CA ALA A 46 -2.04 -1.23 2.26
C ALA A 46 -0.72 -0.75 2.88
N ILE A 47 -0.61 -0.78 4.22
CA ILE A 47 0.58 -0.33 4.96
C ILE A 47 1.75 -1.27 4.70
N TYR A 48 1.58 -2.57 4.89
CA TYR A 48 2.69 -3.52 4.82
C TYR A 48 3.20 -3.77 3.40
N THR A 49 2.37 -3.58 2.38
CA THR A 49 2.76 -3.84 0.98
C THR A 49 3.00 -2.58 0.15
N GLY A 50 2.43 -1.45 0.54
CA GLY A 50 2.38 -0.24 -0.26
C GLY A 50 1.63 -0.43 -1.60
N ALA A 51 0.80 -1.47 -1.72
CA ALA A 51 0.06 -1.77 -2.94
C ALA A 51 -0.97 -0.68 -3.27
N ARG A 52 -1.23 -0.47 -4.57
CA ARG A 52 -2.28 0.44 -5.02
C ARG A 52 -3.65 -0.15 -4.66
N ARG A 53 -4.66 0.70 -4.41
CA ARG A 53 -6.02 0.23 -4.03
C ARG A 53 -6.61 -0.80 -5.00
N GLY A 54 -6.39 -0.62 -6.30
CA GLY A 54 -6.85 -1.57 -7.31
C GLY A 54 -6.09 -2.88 -7.29
N GLU A 55 -4.81 -2.85 -6.94
CA GLU A 55 -3.98 -4.05 -6.73
C GLU A 55 -4.47 -4.81 -5.50
N ILE A 56 -4.78 -4.10 -4.40
CA ILE A 56 -5.37 -4.72 -3.19
C ILE A 56 -6.69 -5.39 -3.53
N ALA A 57 -7.61 -4.69 -4.20
CA ALA A 57 -8.87 -5.28 -4.63
C ALA A 57 -8.70 -6.50 -5.56
N GLY A 58 -7.58 -6.55 -6.30
CA GLY A 58 -7.24 -7.63 -7.22
C GLY A 58 -6.51 -8.82 -6.61
N LEU A 59 -6.19 -8.80 -5.31
CA LEU A 59 -5.49 -9.91 -4.66
C LEU A 59 -6.37 -11.15 -4.55
N LYS A 60 -5.80 -12.31 -4.85
CA LYS A 60 -6.42 -13.62 -4.66
C LYS A 60 -5.66 -14.46 -3.65
N TRP A 61 -6.33 -15.46 -3.07
CA TRP A 61 -5.71 -16.38 -2.13
C TRP A 61 -4.53 -17.15 -2.74
N GLU A 62 -4.58 -17.47 -4.03
CA GLU A 62 -3.49 -18.09 -4.80
C GLU A 62 -2.23 -17.23 -4.89
N ASP A 63 -2.32 -15.92 -4.62
CA ASP A 63 -1.20 -14.99 -4.66
C ASP A 63 -0.39 -14.97 -3.35
N VAL A 64 -0.86 -15.64 -2.29
CA VAL A 64 -0.24 -15.62 -0.96
C VAL A 64 0.30 -17.00 -0.60
N ASP A 65 1.61 -17.08 -0.39
CA ASP A 65 2.27 -18.24 0.21
C ASP A 65 2.52 -17.94 1.69
N PHE A 66 1.70 -18.51 2.56
CA PHE A 66 1.79 -18.32 4.01
C PHE A 66 3.03 -18.99 4.63
N VAL A 67 3.54 -20.07 4.02
CA VAL A 67 4.73 -20.78 4.50
C VAL A 67 5.98 -19.95 4.22
N LYS A 68 6.12 -19.49 2.98
CA LYS A 68 7.25 -18.63 2.56
C LYS A 68 7.05 -17.17 2.96
N ARG A 69 5.86 -16.80 3.44
CA ARG A 69 5.47 -15.43 3.74
C ARG A 69 5.74 -14.49 2.57
N THR A 70 5.23 -14.87 1.40
CA THR A 70 5.35 -14.07 0.19
C THR A 70 4.00 -13.80 -0.46
N MET A 71 3.91 -12.66 -1.12
CA MET A 71 2.72 -12.22 -1.84
C MET A 71 3.10 -11.78 -3.24
N TYR A 72 2.26 -12.13 -4.21
CA TYR A 72 2.37 -11.67 -5.58
C TYR A 72 1.32 -10.59 -5.89
N ILE A 73 1.75 -9.51 -6.50
CA ILE A 73 0.85 -8.52 -7.09
C ILE A 73 0.84 -8.76 -8.59
N ARG A 74 -0.27 -9.35 -9.10
CA ARG A 74 -0.37 -9.81 -10.49
C ARG A 74 -1.50 -9.15 -11.27
N ARG A 75 -2.42 -8.45 -10.60
CA ARG A 75 -3.62 -7.88 -11.23
C ARG A 75 -4.08 -6.64 -10.49
N SER A 76 -4.94 -5.89 -11.14
CA SER A 76 -5.58 -4.71 -10.54
C SER A 76 -7.04 -4.65 -10.96
N VAL A 77 -7.92 -4.34 -10.04
CA VAL A 77 -9.33 -4.06 -10.33
C VAL A 77 -9.49 -2.57 -10.57
N VAL A 78 -10.07 -2.23 -11.71
CA VAL A 78 -10.41 -0.86 -12.08
C VAL A 78 -11.89 -0.76 -12.34
N LYS A 79 -12.46 0.43 -12.16
CA LYS A 79 -13.84 0.73 -12.56
C LYS A 79 -13.86 2.06 -13.27
N LEU A 80 -14.33 2.06 -14.49
CA LEU A 80 -14.67 3.26 -15.23
C LEU A 80 -16.10 3.69 -14.89
N VAL A 81 -16.40 4.97 -15.09
CA VAL A 81 -17.74 5.50 -14.83
C VAL A 81 -18.76 4.78 -15.73
N GLY A 82 -19.85 4.29 -15.13
CA GLY A 82 -20.92 3.59 -15.86
C GLY A 82 -20.60 2.14 -16.26
N GLN A 83 -19.45 1.58 -15.87
CA GLN A 83 -19.08 0.19 -16.20
C GLN A 83 -18.97 -0.67 -14.93
N GLU A 84 -19.07 -2.00 -15.09
CA GLU A 84 -18.75 -2.94 -14.01
C GLU A 84 -17.24 -2.96 -13.71
N PRO A 85 -16.82 -3.40 -12.51
CA PRO A 85 -15.41 -3.57 -12.18
C PRO A 85 -14.72 -4.53 -13.16
N GLU A 86 -13.61 -4.09 -13.76
CA GLU A 86 -12.81 -4.86 -14.71
C GLU A 86 -11.50 -5.29 -14.04
N ILE A 87 -11.13 -6.56 -14.22
CA ILE A 87 -9.85 -7.09 -13.78
C ILE A 87 -8.83 -6.84 -14.88
N LYS A 88 -7.86 -5.96 -14.61
CA LYS A 88 -6.74 -5.71 -15.53
C LYS A 88 -5.52 -6.50 -15.11
N LEU A 89 -5.01 -7.30 -16.04
CA LEU A 89 -3.69 -7.88 -15.94
C LEU A 89 -2.62 -6.80 -16.20
N PRO A 90 -1.43 -6.94 -15.63
CA PRO A 90 -0.33 -6.02 -15.90
C PRO A 90 0.00 -6.02 -17.41
N LYS A 91 0.24 -4.83 -17.95
CA LYS A 91 0.61 -4.67 -19.38
C LYS A 91 1.97 -5.30 -19.71
N THR A 92 2.82 -5.51 -18.72
CA THR A 92 4.16 -6.12 -18.86
C THR A 92 4.43 -7.09 -17.72
N ILE A 93 5.24 -8.12 -17.99
CA ILE A 93 5.71 -9.08 -16.97
C ILE A 93 6.45 -8.36 -15.83
N SER A 94 7.19 -7.29 -16.13
CA SER A 94 7.89 -6.47 -15.13
C SER A 94 6.97 -5.78 -14.11
N SER A 95 5.69 -5.67 -14.42
CA SER A 95 4.68 -5.13 -13.48
C SER A 95 4.19 -6.16 -12.47
N ILE A 96 4.46 -7.45 -12.71
CA ILE A 96 4.25 -8.53 -11.74
C ILE A 96 5.40 -8.49 -10.75
N ARG A 97 5.08 -8.40 -9.47
CA ARG A 97 6.08 -8.39 -8.42
C ARG A 97 5.74 -9.33 -7.29
N GLN A 98 6.76 -9.99 -6.80
CA GLN A 98 6.73 -10.76 -5.56
C GLN A 98 7.37 -9.94 -4.45
N MET A 99 6.79 -10.02 -3.26
CA MET A 99 7.36 -9.39 -2.07
C MET A 99 7.21 -10.29 -0.85
N ALA A 100 8.16 -10.21 0.07
CA ALA A 100 8.00 -10.78 1.40
C ALA A 100 6.98 -9.97 2.20
N ILE A 101 6.17 -10.65 3.00
CA ILE A 101 5.19 -10.03 3.91
C ILE A 101 5.51 -10.40 5.36
N PRO A 102 5.26 -9.49 6.33
CA PRO A 102 5.50 -9.79 7.74
C PRO A 102 4.50 -10.81 8.28
N GLN A 103 4.88 -11.51 9.34
CA GLN A 103 4.01 -12.49 10.00
C GLN A 103 2.68 -11.86 10.41
N ALA A 104 2.70 -10.63 10.94
CA ALA A 104 1.50 -9.91 11.33
C ALA A 104 0.47 -9.79 10.19
N LEU A 105 0.92 -9.58 8.93
CA LEU A 105 -0.01 -9.58 7.80
C LEU A 105 -0.52 -10.98 7.48
N CYS A 106 0.33 -12.01 7.59
CA CYS A 106 -0.11 -13.40 7.40
C CYS A 106 -1.24 -13.76 8.37
N ASP A 107 -1.07 -13.41 9.65
CA ASP A 107 -2.06 -13.70 10.70
C ASP A 107 -3.41 -13.02 10.41
N VAL A 108 -3.38 -11.76 10.04
CA VAL A 108 -4.58 -10.99 9.66
C VAL A 108 -5.28 -11.60 8.44
N LEU A 109 -4.52 -12.00 7.42
CA LEU A 109 -5.10 -12.63 6.22
C LEU A 109 -5.66 -14.02 6.51
N GLN A 110 -5.03 -14.80 7.38
CA GLN A 110 -5.56 -16.10 7.81
C GLN A 110 -6.89 -15.94 8.57
N GLU A 111 -6.99 -14.92 9.42
CA GLU A 111 -8.22 -14.63 10.13
C GLU A 111 -9.34 -14.17 9.16
N LEU A 112 -8.99 -13.33 8.19
CA LEU A 112 -9.93 -12.95 7.12
C LEU A 112 -10.41 -14.18 6.33
N LYS A 113 -9.51 -15.13 6.05
CA LYS A 113 -9.86 -16.37 5.35
C LYS A 113 -10.88 -17.19 6.15
N LYS A 114 -10.67 -17.38 7.46
CA LYS A 114 -11.62 -18.06 8.33
C LYS A 114 -12.99 -17.38 8.32
N GLU A 115 -13.03 -16.05 8.33
CA GLU A 115 -14.29 -15.30 8.25
C GLU A 115 -14.99 -15.47 6.90
N GLN A 116 -14.24 -15.51 5.79
CA GLN A 116 -14.82 -15.82 4.47
C GLN A 116 -15.35 -17.25 4.41
N ASP A 117 -14.61 -18.23 4.93
CA ASP A 117 -15.04 -19.63 4.96
C ASP A 117 -16.35 -19.78 5.80
N ARG A 118 -16.47 -19.05 6.92
CA ARG A 118 -17.70 -18.98 7.71
C ARG A 118 -18.87 -18.39 6.91
N LYS A 119 -18.67 -17.27 6.22
CA LYS A 119 -19.69 -16.65 5.36
C LYS A 119 -20.12 -17.55 4.22
N LYS A 120 -19.16 -18.23 3.59
CA LYS A 120 -19.42 -19.22 2.54
C LYS A 120 -20.32 -20.36 3.06
N ALA A 121 -20.04 -20.88 4.24
CA ALA A 121 -20.84 -21.91 4.85
C ALA A 121 -22.28 -21.44 5.17
N LEU A 122 -22.44 -20.18 5.59
CA LEU A 122 -23.76 -19.60 5.89
C LEU A 122 -24.59 -19.29 4.64
N LEU A 123 -23.94 -18.84 3.58
CA LEU A 123 -24.63 -18.42 2.34
C LEU A 123 -24.90 -19.58 1.37
N GLY A 124 -24.14 -20.69 1.49
CA GLY A 124 -24.27 -21.84 0.59
C GLY A 124 -24.19 -21.42 -0.88
N ASP A 125 -25.18 -21.79 -1.67
CA ASP A 125 -25.25 -21.52 -3.12
C ASP A 125 -25.32 -20.01 -3.47
N LYS A 126 -25.56 -19.15 -2.51
CA LYS A 126 -25.55 -17.70 -2.69
C LYS A 126 -24.13 -17.11 -2.64
N TRP A 127 -23.16 -17.89 -2.23
CA TRP A 127 -21.77 -17.48 -2.24
C TRP A 127 -21.16 -17.65 -3.62
N PHE A 128 -20.58 -16.57 -4.17
CA PHE A 128 -19.83 -16.61 -5.43
C PHE A 128 -18.36 -16.91 -5.16
N GLU A 129 -17.85 -18.04 -5.64
CA GLU A 129 -16.46 -18.46 -5.46
C GLU A 129 -15.54 -17.73 -6.45
N SER A 130 -15.08 -16.56 -6.08
CA SER A 130 -14.21 -15.73 -6.91
C SER A 130 -12.71 -15.94 -6.67
N GLY A 131 -12.36 -16.52 -5.51
CA GLY A 131 -10.98 -16.67 -5.05
C GLY A 131 -10.30 -15.38 -4.61
N PHE A 132 -10.99 -14.23 -4.61
CA PHE A 132 -10.41 -12.96 -4.14
C PHE A 132 -10.30 -12.91 -2.62
N ILE A 133 -9.23 -12.26 -2.13
CA ILE A 133 -9.04 -11.98 -0.70
C ILE A 133 -10.06 -10.96 -0.21
N PHE A 134 -10.28 -9.91 -0.99
CA PHE A 134 -11.20 -8.83 -0.67
C PHE A 134 -12.44 -8.93 -1.53
N THR A 135 -13.55 -9.33 -0.89
CA THR A 135 -14.84 -9.55 -1.55
C THR A 135 -15.91 -8.62 -1.00
N ASP A 136 -17.03 -8.54 -1.71
CA ASP A 136 -18.27 -8.05 -1.15
C ASP A 136 -18.90 -9.08 -0.19
N TRP A 137 -20.14 -8.85 0.25
CA TRP A 137 -20.83 -9.69 1.22
C TRP A 137 -21.16 -11.09 0.70
N CYS A 138 -21.23 -11.30 -0.63
CA CYS A 138 -21.58 -12.57 -1.26
C CYS A 138 -20.45 -13.19 -2.10
N GLY A 139 -19.21 -12.72 -1.98
CA GLY A 139 -18.05 -13.37 -2.56
C GLY A 139 -17.56 -12.79 -3.89
N HIS A 140 -18.25 -11.80 -4.49
CA HIS A 140 -17.72 -11.12 -5.67
C HIS A 140 -16.54 -10.21 -5.31
N VAL A 141 -15.74 -9.88 -6.32
CA VAL A 141 -14.61 -8.94 -6.12
C VAL A 141 -15.06 -7.63 -5.51
N MET A 142 -14.33 -7.16 -4.50
CA MET A 142 -14.61 -5.88 -3.85
C MET A 142 -14.51 -4.72 -4.84
N HIS A 143 -15.48 -3.81 -4.78
CA HIS A 143 -15.44 -2.59 -5.57
C HIS A 143 -14.18 -1.77 -5.27
N PRO A 144 -13.40 -1.31 -6.28
CA PRO A 144 -12.07 -0.71 -6.07
C PRO A 144 -12.08 0.62 -5.30
N HIS A 145 -13.23 1.26 -5.11
CA HIS A 145 -13.36 2.45 -4.27
C HIS A 145 -13.71 2.14 -2.80
N THR A 146 -14.07 0.89 -2.48
CA THR A 146 -14.42 0.48 -1.11
C THR A 146 -13.30 0.73 -0.10
N PRO A 147 -12.01 0.41 -0.39
CA PRO A 147 -10.91 0.72 0.51
C PRO A 147 -10.83 2.19 0.89
N THR A 148 -11.00 3.10 -0.08
CA THR A 148 -10.97 4.54 0.19
C THR A 148 -12.09 4.96 1.13
N LYS A 149 -13.34 4.53 0.85
CA LYS A 149 -14.49 4.88 1.69
C LYS A 149 -14.37 4.32 3.12
N GLN A 150 -13.87 3.09 3.24
CA GLN A 150 -13.66 2.47 4.56
C GLN A 150 -12.57 3.18 5.34
N PHE A 151 -11.46 3.53 4.69
CA PHE A 151 -10.36 4.23 5.32
C PHE A 151 -10.73 5.66 5.77
N ASP A 152 -11.46 6.41 4.93
CA ASP A 152 -11.98 7.74 5.30
C ASP A 152 -12.88 7.69 6.55
N LYS A 153 -13.76 6.67 6.62
CA LYS A 153 -14.60 6.44 7.81
C LYS A 153 -13.76 6.06 9.03
N PHE A 154 -12.75 5.21 8.85
CA PHE A 154 -11.83 4.80 9.90
C PHE A 154 -11.07 6.00 10.48
N LEU A 155 -10.46 6.84 9.63
CA LEU A 155 -9.74 8.03 10.09
C LEU A 155 -10.64 8.97 10.91
N LYS A 156 -11.88 9.21 10.45
CA LYS A 156 -12.86 10.02 11.17
C LYS A 156 -13.24 9.41 12.51
N LYS A 157 -13.47 8.09 12.56
CA LYS A 157 -13.88 7.38 13.78
C LYS A 157 -12.85 7.49 14.90
N TYR A 158 -11.57 7.41 14.55
CA TYR A 158 -10.47 7.40 15.52
C TYR A 158 -9.76 8.75 15.67
N GLY A 159 -10.25 9.80 15.00
CA GLY A 159 -9.70 11.16 15.13
C GLY A 159 -8.33 11.35 14.46
N PHE A 160 -7.96 10.48 13.53
CA PHE A 160 -6.74 10.69 12.76
C PHE A 160 -6.89 11.84 11.76
N ARG A 161 -5.77 12.52 11.46
CA ARG A 161 -5.77 13.51 10.38
C ARG A 161 -6.17 12.87 9.05
N HIS A 162 -6.84 13.64 8.21
CA HIS A 162 -7.27 13.15 6.90
C HIS A 162 -6.07 12.99 5.97
N LEU A 163 -5.92 11.78 5.42
CA LEU A 163 -5.00 11.46 4.34
C LEU A 163 -5.70 10.53 3.37
N LYS A 164 -5.57 10.78 2.06
CA LYS A 164 -6.15 9.90 1.04
C LYS A 164 -5.59 8.48 1.17
N PHE A 165 -6.38 7.47 0.83
CA PHE A 165 -5.94 6.06 0.89
C PHE A 165 -4.59 5.80 0.20
N HIS A 166 -4.31 6.52 -0.90
CA HIS A 166 -3.02 6.44 -1.58
C HIS A 166 -1.85 6.93 -0.71
N GLY A 167 -2.10 7.78 0.26
CA GLY A 167 -1.11 8.22 1.24
C GLY A 167 -0.55 7.07 2.08
N LEU A 168 -1.29 5.98 2.30
CA LEU A 168 -0.76 4.77 2.96
C LEU A 168 0.43 4.16 2.19
N ARG A 169 0.39 4.24 0.86
CA ARG A 169 1.53 3.81 0.03
C ARG A 169 2.73 4.73 0.20
N HIS A 170 2.50 6.05 0.30
CA HIS A 170 3.55 7.02 0.59
C HIS A 170 4.13 6.76 1.99
N SER A 171 3.27 6.55 2.98
CA SER A 171 3.66 6.21 4.34
C SER A 171 4.49 4.92 4.41
N SER A 172 4.08 3.87 3.68
CA SER A 172 4.84 2.62 3.56
C SER A 172 6.24 2.85 2.97
N ALA A 173 6.35 3.66 1.91
CA ALA A 173 7.62 3.99 1.29
C ALA A 173 8.54 4.76 2.25
N THR A 174 8.02 5.82 2.86
CA THR A 174 8.77 6.66 3.81
C THR A 174 9.21 5.85 5.02
N TYR A 175 8.33 5.01 5.57
CA TYR A 175 8.66 4.11 6.68
C TYR A 175 9.83 3.18 6.35
N LEU A 176 9.80 2.53 5.19
CA LEU A 176 10.87 1.62 4.79
C LEU A 176 12.21 2.35 4.60
N LEU A 177 12.19 3.50 3.95
CA LEU A 177 13.39 4.32 3.73
C LEU A 177 13.95 4.86 5.05
N SER A 178 13.12 5.36 5.96
CA SER A 178 13.55 5.86 7.28
C SER A 178 14.14 4.76 8.18
N ASN A 179 13.81 3.49 7.90
CA ASN A 179 14.37 2.31 8.57
C ASN A 179 15.52 1.67 7.79
N GLY A 180 16.18 2.40 6.88
CA GLY A 180 17.40 2.00 6.21
C GLY A 180 17.24 1.06 5.02
N CYS A 181 16.00 0.80 4.55
CA CYS A 181 15.81 0.04 3.32
C CYS A 181 16.31 0.84 2.12
N ASP A 182 17.09 0.22 1.25
CA ASP A 182 17.59 0.90 0.06
C ASP A 182 16.48 1.27 -0.93
N ILE A 183 16.68 2.35 -1.67
CA ILE A 183 15.67 2.92 -2.57
C ILE A 183 15.28 1.98 -3.72
N LYS A 184 16.20 1.13 -4.21
CA LYS A 184 15.91 0.17 -5.28
C LYS A 184 14.97 -0.92 -4.79
N THR A 185 15.20 -1.43 -3.57
CA THR A 185 14.31 -2.38 -2.91
C THR A 185 12.92 -1.80 -2.68
N VAL A 186 12.81 -0.57 -2.19
CA VAL A 186 11.52 0.12 -2.00
C VAL A 186 10.83 0.34 -3.34
N SER A 187 11.55 0.84 -4.36
CA SER A 187 11.02 1.03 -5.71
C SER A 187 10.47 -0.26 -6.32
N LYS A 188 11.23 -1.37 -6.23
CA LYS A 188 10.82 -2.69 -6.69
C LYS A 188 9.57 -3.19 -5.93
N ARG A 189 9.55 -3.03 -4.62
CA ARG A 189 8.43 -3.43 -3.76
C ARG A 189 7.15 -2.68 -4.12
N LEU A 190 7.27 -1.39 -4.38
CA LEU A 190 6.14 -0.57 -4.80
C LEU A 190 5.73 -0.82 -6.26
N GLY A 191 6.60 -1.37 -7.10
CA GLY A 191 6.38 -1.53 -8.54
C GLY A 191 6.37 -0.18 -9.25
N HIS A 192 7.37 0.67 -8.96
CA HIS A 192 7.64 1.86 -9.74
C HIS A 192 8.43 1.48 -11.01
N THR A 193 8.03 2.04 -12.15
CA THR A 193 8.73 1.84 -13.43
C THR A 193 10.01 2.68 -13.53
N SER A 194 10.11 3.76 -12.76
CA SER A 194 11.31 4.60 -12.63
C SER A 194 11.62 4.82 -11.15
N ILE A 195 12.93 4.84 -10.83
CA ILE A 195 13.46 5.20 -9.52
C ILE A 195 13.10 6.66 -9.17
N ASP A 196 12.99 7.53 -10.17
CA ASP A 196 12.61 8.93 -9.97
C ASP A 196 11.28 9.09 -9.25
N THR A 197 10.34 8.16 -9.49
CA THR A 197 9.07 8.11 -8.74
C THR A 197 9.29 7.80 -7.25
N THR A 198 10.40 7.16 -6.89
CA THR A 198 10.74 6.86 -5.49
C THR A 198 11.60 7.97 -4.88
N ASN A 199 12.34 8.74 -5.69
CA ASN A 199 13.15 9.86 -5.23
C ASN A 199 12.34 10.96 -4.53
N ILE A 200 11.03 11.08 -4.82
CA ILE A 200 10.16 12.03 -4.12
C ILE A 200 10.09 11.76 -2.60
N TYR A 201 10.34 10.52 -2.16
CA TYR A 201 10.36 10.16 -0.75
C TYR A 201 11.71 10.44 -0.08
N VAL A 202 12.80 10.49 -0.85
CA VAL A 202 14.15 10.76 -0.33
C VAL A 202 14.24 12.20 0.17
N HIS A 203 13.58 13.13 -0.50
CA HIS A 203 13.54 14.54 -0.06
C HIS A 203 12.78 14.72 1.28
N ALA A 204 11.86 13.81 1.61
CA ALA A 204 11.19 13.81 2.91
C ALA A 204 12.09 13.30 4.06
N LEU A 205 13.24 12.72 3.73
CA LEU A 205 14.20 12.13 4.68
C LEU A 205 15.40 13.03 4.95
N ALA A 206 15.25 14.36 4.88
CA ALA A 206 16.35 15.32 5.17
C ALA A 206 17.03 15.11 6.56
N LYS A 207 16.46 14.25 7.42
CA LYS A 207 17.08 13.77 8.66
C LYS A 207 18.17 12.71 8.45
N THR A 208 18.32 12.14 7.25
CA THR A 208 19.28 11.07 6.99
C THR A 208 20.71 11.59 6.82
N ASP A 209 20.90 12.84 6.47
CA ASP A 209 22.25 13.41 6.35
C ASP A 209 22.91 13.56 7.74
N GLN A 210 22.15 13.99 8.75
CA GLN A 210 22.63 14.02 10.13
C GLN A 210 22.93 12.62 10.67
N ALA A 211 22.06 11.64 10.40
CA ALA A 211 22.31 10.25 10.79
C ALA A 211 23.53 9.66 10.10
N ALA A 212 23.83 10.07 8.87
CA ALA A 212 25.05 9.66 8.17
C ALA A 212 26.29 10.31 8.80
N ALA A 213 26.23 11.57 9.23
CA ALA A 213 27.29 12.23 9.97
C ALA A 213 27.54 11.56 11.33
N ASP A 214 26.45 11.25 12.08
CA ASP A 214 26.51 10.59 13.37
C ASP A 214 27.17 9.19 13.30
N CYS A 215 27.08 8.49 12.14
CA CYS A 215 27.78 7.24 11.92
C CYS A 215 29.32 7.42 11.91
N PHE A 216 29.82 8.56 11.46
CA PHE A 216 31.27 8.84 11.50
C PHE A 216 31.77 9.14 12.90
N ASP A 217 30.94 9.74 13.76
CA ASP A 217 31.30 10.03 15.15
C ASP A 217 31.53 8.73 15.95
N GLN A 218 30.87 7.63 15.58
CA GLN A 218 31.06 6.32 16.19
C GLN A 218 32.41 5.66 15.83
N ILE A 219 33.07 6.10 14.74
CA ILE A 219 34.41 5.59 14.36
C ILE A 219 35.49 6.28 15.18
N CYS A 220 35.22 7.48 15.71
CA CYS A 220 36.17 8.30 16.44
C CYS A 220 36.08 8.12 17.97
N SER A 221 35.19 7.23 18.45
CA SER A 221 35.00 6.90 19.87
C SER A 221 35.59 5.52 20.18
#